data_2b46fe5597307c9222c838ab842efdd4
#
_entry.id   2b46fe5597307c9222c838ab842efdd4
#
_cell.length_a   1.000
_cell.length_b   1.000
_cell.length_c   1.000
_cell.angle_alpha   90.00
_cell.angle_beta   90.00
_cell.angle_gamma   90.00
#
_symmetry.space_group_name_H-M   'P 1'
#
loop_
_entity.id
_entity.type
_entity.pdbx_description
1 polymer ?
#
loop_
_entity_poly.entity_id
_entity_poly.type
_entity_poly.pdbx_seq_one_letter_code
_entity_poly.pdbx_strand_id
1 'polypeptide(L)'
;MLKLHHAPNSRAGRIVWLLEELQLPYELNRMEFHPRALKSDEHRARHPLGRVPVLEDGDVMLYESGAIIEYLIARQSNGALKPAVDSPLFPRYLQWFHYCEGMVMPPINTIVVQTLLLSPERRNEEILGQARRLLTKTLEPLNEALAGREFMIGALSGVDFMLGHACYMARHLGCMPEDMANLHAYVKRLEARPAFDKGIKT
;
A
#
# COMPACT_ATOMS: atom_id res chain seq x y z
N MET A 1 18.83 4.05 13.55
CA MET A 1 18.68 2.92 12.60
C MET A 1 17.19 2.66 12.43
N LEU A 2 16.72 2.56 11.19
CA LEU A 2 15.31 2.31 10.90
C LEU A 2 14.89 0.91 11.37
N LYS A 3 13.76 0.82 12.06
CA LYS A 3 13.14 -0.45 12.45
C LYS A 3 11.69 -0.47 12.04
N LEU A 4 11.31 -1.48 11.24
CA LEU A 4 9.96 -1.65 10.74
C LEU A 4 9.26 -2.82 11.42
N HIS A 5 8.12 -2.56 12.05
CA HIS A 5 7.19 -3.59 12.52
C HIS A 5 6.27 -4.00 11.38
N HIS A 6 6.33 -5.26 11.04
CA HIS A 6 5.73 -5.83 9.84
C HIS A 6 4.96 -7.11 10.16
N ALA A 7 3.88 -7.35 9.45
CA ALA A 7 3.23 -8.65 9.38
C ALA A 7 2.95 -9.01 7.90
N PRO A 8 3.07 -10.28 7.51
CA PRO A 8 2.82 -10.72 6.14
C PRO A 8 1.42 -10.31 5.62
N ASN A 9 1.30 -10.10 4.33
CA ASN A 9 0.05 -9.72 3.66
C ASN A 9 -0.59 -8.44 4.21
N SER A 10 0.23 -7.52 4.73
CA SER A 10 -0.21 -6.24 5.28
C SER A 10 0.34 -5.05 4.47
N ARG A 11 -0.17 -3.85 4.78
CA ARG A 11 0.36 -2.61 4.18
C ARG A 11 1.82 -2.33 4.53
N ALA A 12 2.41 -3.07 5.47
CA ALA A 12 3.84 -2.96 5.78
C ALA A 12 4.73 -3.35 4.60
N GLY A 13 4.24 -4.20 3.69
CA GLY A 13 4.93 -4.53 2.44
C GLY A 13 5.26 -3.33 1.56
N ARG A 14 4.43 -2.26 1.59
CA ARG A 14 4.73 -0.98 0.90
C ARG A 14 6.01 -0.34 1.41
N ILE A 15 6.23 -0.45 2.72
CA ILE A 15 7.38 0.17 3.38
C ILE A 15 8.64 -0.65 3.13
N VAL A 16 8.53 -1.98 3.18
CA VAL A 16 9.64 -2.86 2.79
C VAL A 16 10.05 -2.56 1.35
N TRP A 17 9.08 -2.48 0.42
CA TRP A 17 9.37 -2.12 -0.97
C TRP A 17 10.11 -0.79 -1.10
N LEU A 18 9.63 0.27 -0.41
CA LEU A 18 10.29 1.59 -0.45
C LEU A 18 11.72 1.54 0.12
N LEU A 19 11.91 0.87 1.26
CA LEU A 19 13.23 0.73 1.89
C LEU A 19 14.23 0.00 0.97
N GLU A 20 13.78 -1.06 0.30
CA GLU A 20 14.58 -1.79 -0.70
C GLU A 20 14.86 -0.94 -1.96
N GLU A 21 13.90 -0.18 -2.45
CA GLU A 21 14.07 0.70 -3.60
C GLU A 21 15.07 1.83 -3.32
N LEU A 22 15.08 2.34 -2.09
CA LEU A 22 16.04 3.34 -1.61
C LEU A 22 17.36 2.73 -1.13
N GLN A 23 17.49 1.41 -1.10
CA GLN A 23 18.65 0.67 -0.59
C GLN A 23 19.05 1.08 0.84
N LEU A 24 18.06 1.38 1.68
CA LEU A 24 18.29 1.81 3.05
C LEU A 24 18.49 0.60 3.97
N PRO A 25 19.44 0.66 4.91
CA PRO A 25 19.57 -0.36 5.95
C PRO A 25 18.44 -0.23 6.97
N TYR A 26 17.79 -1.34 7.31
CA TYR A 26 16.73 -1.40 8.31
C TYR A 26 16.69 -2.73 9.04
N GLU A 27 16.16 -2.71 10.26
CA GLU A 27 15.77 -3.89 11.03
C GLU A 27 14.30 -4.20 10.76
N LEU A 28 13.99 -5.48 10.52
CA LEU A 28 12.61 -5.93 10.33
C LEU A 28 12.14 -6.74 11.53
N ASN A 29 11.21 -6.18 12.31
CA ASN A 29 10.48 -6.92 13.35
C ASN A 29 9.27 -7.61 12.73
N ARG A 30 9.39 -8.92 12.45
CA ARG A 30 8.32 -9.75 11.90
C ARG A 30 7.35 -10.19 12.99
N MET A 31 6.10 -9.84 12.81
CA MET A 31 4.99 -10.19 13.69
C MET A 31 4.05 -11.15 12.98
N GLU A 32 3.40 -12.02 13.74
CA GLU A 32 2.28 -12.81 13.18
C GLU A 32 1.10 -11.89 12.85
N PHE A 33 0.47 -12.10 11.68
CA PHE A 33 -0.78 -11.44 11.33
C PHE A 33 -1.95 -12.06 12.11
N HIS A 34 -1.90 -11.94 13.43
CA HIS A 34 -2.88 -12.54 14.33
C HIS A 34 -3.22 -11.55 15.47
N PRO A 35 -4.51 -11.50 15.91
CA PRO A 35 -4.93 -10.57 16.97
C PRO A 35 -4.09 -10.64 18.24
N ARG A 36 -3.66 -11.84 18.67
CA ARG A 36 -2.84 -11.99 19.87
C ARG A 36 -1.52 -11.21 19.79
N ALA A 37 -0.83 -11.25 18.65
CA ALA A 37 0.41 -10.51 18.43
C ALA A 37 0.15 -9.01 18.24
N LEU A 38 -0.78 -8.68 17.34
CA LEU A 38 -1.06 -7.28 16.95
C LEU A 38 -1.78 -6.48 18.05
N LYS A 39 -2.47 -7.12 18.98
CA LYS A 39 -3.21 -6.47 20.07
C LYS A 39 -2.54 -6.61 21.43
N SER A 40 -1.30 -7.09 21.46
CA SER A 40 -0.49 -7.13 22.70
C SER A 40 -0.31 -5.70 23.23
N ASP A 41 -0.17 -5.56 24.55
CA ASP A 41 0.07 -4.26 25.20
C ASP A 41 1.36 -3.63 24.69
N GLU A 42 2.40 -4.43 24.48
CA GLU A 42 3.66 -4.00 23.92
C GLU A 42 3.48 -3.36 22.53
N HIS A 43 2.72 -4.00 21.63
CA HIS A 43 2.49 -3.43 20.28
C HIS A 43 1.50 -2.27 20.29
N ARG A 44 0.52 -2.27 21.20
CA ARG A 44 -0.42 -1.15 21.39
C ARG A 44 0.29 0.11 21.93
N ALA A 45 1.38 -0.03 22.65
CA ALA A 45 2.21 1.12 23.03
C ALA A 45 2.84 1.81 21.81
N ARG A 46 3.05 1.08 20.70
CA ARG A 46 3.57 1.62 19.44
C ARG A 46 2.47 2.10 18.51
N HIS A 47 1.35 1.37 18.44
CA HIS A 47 0.21 1.68 17.59
C HIS A 47 -1.09 1.54 18.37
N PRO A 48 -1.85 2.63 18.64
CA PRO A 48 -3.01 2.60 19.56
C PRO A 48 -4.09 1.60 19.15
N LEU A 49 -4.24 1.33 17.85
CA LEU A 49 -5.16 0.31 17.33
C LEU A 49 -4.50 -1.07 17.14
N GLY A 50 -3.23 -1.24 17.53
CA GLY A 50 -2.48 -2.48 17.32
C GLY A 50 -2.53 -2.94 15.86
N ARG A 51 -1.96 -2.15 14.97
CA ARG A 51 -1.86 -2.43 13.53
C ARG A 51 -0.42 -2.30 13.06
N VAL A 52 -0.15 -2.74 11.85
CA VAL A 52 1.10 -2.54 11.12
C VAL A 52 0.82 -1.83 9.79
N PRO A 53 1.79 -1.07 9.24
CA PRO A 53 3.16 -0.86 9.70
C PRO A 53 3.29 0.10 10.88
N VAL A 54 4.39 -0.05 11.64
CA VAL A 54 4.96 0.99 12.51
C VAL A 54 6.43 1.11 12.16
N LEU A 55 6.92 2.33 11.99
CA LEU A 55 8.33 2.66 11.78
C LEU A 55 8.90 3.34 13.02
N GLU A 56 10.05 2.87 13.50
CA GLU A 56 10.89 3.55 14.47
C GLU A 56 12.13 4.12 13.77
N ASP A 57 12.47 5.39 14.02
CA ASP A 57 13.69 6.05 13.56
C ASP A 57 14.25 6.93 14.68
N GLY A 58 15.16 6.38 15.50
CA GLY A 58 15.60 7.00 16.74
C GLY A 58 14.42 7.23 17.68
N ASP A 59 14.15 8.48 18.05
CA ASP A 59 13.03 8.87 18.93
C ASP A 59 11.70 9.03 18.17
N VAL A 60 11.70 8.91 16.85
CA VAL A 60 10.50 9.02 16.03
C VAL A 60 9.81 7.67 15.95
N MET A 61 8.52 7.65 16.31
CA MET A 61 7.64 6.50 16.09
C MET A 61 6.47 6.91 15.20
N LEU A 62 6.33 6.26 14.05
CA LEU A 62 5.32 6.57 13.05
C LEU A 62 4.48 5.35 12.71
N TYR A 63 3.16 5.55 12.65
CA TYR A 63 2.22 4.65 12.01
C TYR A 63 1.48 5.38 10.88
N GLU A 64 0.62 4.71 10.12
CA GLU A 64 0.06 5.07 8.82
C GLU A 64 1.07 4.91 7.69
N SER A 65 0.82 3.95 6.79
CA SER A 65 1.76 3.64 5.70
C SER A 65 2.04 4.83 4.78
N GLY A 66 1.04 5.69 4.53
CA GLY A 66 1.22 6.91 3.76
C GLY A 66 2.14 7.90 4.46
N ALA A 67 1.96 8.14 5.77
CA ALA A 67 2.84 9.02 6.53
C ALA A 67 4.28 8.50 6.57
N ILE A 68 4.46 7.20 6.72
CA ILE A 68 5.79 6.56 6.71
C ILE A 68 6.46 6.74 5.35
N ILE A 69 5.73 6.53 4.24
CA ILE A 69 6.24 6.76 2.88
C ILE A 69 6.66 8.19 2.69
N GLU A 70 5.81 9.16 3.02
CA GLU A 70 6.14 10.59 2.91
C GLU A 70 7.37 10.96 3.75
N TYR A 71 7.46 10.45 4.98
CA TYR A 71 8.58 10.67 5.88
C TYR A 71 9.90 10.15 5.29
N LEU A 72 9.90 8.90 4.81
CA LEU A 72 11.09 8.29 4.23
C LEU A 72 11.52 9.00 2.93
N ILE A 73 10.59 9.34 2.07
CA ILE A 73 10.87 10.09 0.83
C ILE A 73 11.46 11.45 1.17
N ALA A 74 10.87 12.20 2.08
CA ALA A 74 11.35 13.53 2.45
C ALA A 74 12.76 13.52 3.03
N ARG A 75 13.14 12.48 3.77
CA ARG A 75 14.42 12.40 4.46
C ARG A 75 15.51 11.65 3.72
N GLN A 76 15.14 10.68 2.89
CA GLN A 76 16.06 9.68 2.38
C GLN A 76 16.14 9.59 0.86
N SER A 77 15.21 10.24 0.11
CA SER A 77 15.18 10.11 -1.36
C SER A 77 16.01 11.16 -2.11
N ASN A 78 16.63 12.11 -1.42
CA ASN A 78 17.36 13.22 -2.04
C ASN A 78 16.53 13.98 -3.12
N GLY A 79 15.22 14.15 -2.87
CA GLY A 79 14.28 14.79 -3.79
C GLY A 79 13.73 13.90 -4.88
N ALA A 80 14.12 12.62 -4.94
CA ALA A 80 13.49 11.64 -5.82
C ALA A 80 12.14 11.15 -5.24
N LEU A 81 11.35 10.44 -6.05
CA LEU A 81 10.08 9.80 -5.68
C LEU A 81 8.94 10.77 -5.29
N LYS A 82 9.17 12.09 -5.33
CA LYS A 82 8.15 13.12 -5.11
C LYS A 82 8.46 14.35 -5.95
N PRO A 83 7.49 14.88 -6.72
CA PRO A 83 7.70 16.14 -7.43
C PRO A 83 7.88 17.30 -6.45
N ALA A 84 8.68 18.29 -6.83
CA ALA A 84 8.82 19.54 -6.08
C ALA A 84 7.46 20.25 -5.95
N VAL A 85 7.28 21.06 -4.90
CA VAL A 85 5.99 21.72 -4.58
C VAL A 85 5.52 22.64 -5.70
N ASP A 86 6.46 23.28 -6.40
CA ASP A 86 6.22 24.15 -7.56
C ASP A 86 6.08 23.41 -8.89
N SER A 87 6.28 22.10 -8.90
CA SER A 87 6.08 21.27 -10.09
C SER A 87 4.61 21.19 -10.50
N PRO A 88 4.28 21.27 -11.80
CA PRO A 88 2.92 21.05 -12.30
C PRO A 88 2.39 19.62 -12.03
N LEU A 89 3.26 18.68 -11.68
CA LEU A 89 2.87 17.31 -11.28
C LEU A 89 2.49 17.21 -9.81
N PHE A 90 2.83 18.20 -8.97
CA PHE A 90 2.60 18.08 -7.52
C PHE A 90 1.12 17.95 -7.13
N PRO A 91 0.15 18.69 -7.71
CA PRO A 91 -1.27 18.49 -7.40
C PRO A 91 -1.74 17.08 -7.76
N ARG A 92 -1.28 16.53 -8.90
CA ARG A 92 -1.60 15.15 -9.31
C ARG A 92 -0.98 14.12 -8.38
N TYR A 93 0.25 14.34 -7.91
CA TYR A 93 0.89 13.50 -6.90
C TYR A 93 0.02 13.44 -5.63
N LEU A 94 -0.37 14.58 -5.07
CA LEU A 94 -1.22 14.63 -3.87
C LEU A 94 -2.55 13.91 -4.09
N GLN A 95 -3.23 14.20 -5.20
CA GLN A 95 -4.51 13.57 -5.52
C GLN A 95 -4.40 12.04 -5.51
N TRP A 96 -3.45 11.48 -6.27
CA TRP A 96 -3.32 10.03 -6.39
C TRP A 96 -2.75 9.38 -5.12
N PHE A 97 -1.88 10.08 -4.38
CA PHE A 97 -1.36 9.59 -3.12
C PHE A 97 -2.49 9.36 -2.11
N HIS A 98 -3.37 10.35 -1.93
CA HIS A 98 -4.50 10.26 -1.02
C HIS A 98 -5.67 9.41 -1.56
N TYR A 99 -5.81 9.28 -2.88
CA TYR A 99 -6.82 8.43 -3.50
C TYR A 99 -6.71 6.97 -3.06
N CYS A 100 -5.51 6.50 -2.79
CA CYS A 100 -5.29 5.12 -2.35
C CYS A 100 -6.08 4.79 -1.07
N GLU A 101 -5.80 5.49 0.02
CA GLU A 101 -6.46 5.20 1.30
C GLU A 101 -7.90 5.73 1.35
N GLY A 102 -8.20 6.82 0.63
CA GLY A 102 -9.53 7.42 0.61
C GLY A 102 -10.56 6.67 -0.23
N MET A 103 -10.12 6.03 -1.32
CA MET A 103 -11.05 5.46 -2.30
C MET A 103 -10.80 3.96 -2.57
N VAL A 104 -9.55 3.54 -2.79
CA VAL A 104 -9.26 2.17 -3.22
C VAL A 104 -9.21 1.19 -2.05
N MET A 105 -8.58 1.58 -0.94
CA MET A 105 -8.41 0.68 0.19
C MET A 105 -9.71 0.37 0.98
N PRO A 106 -10.70 1.27 1.12
CA PRO A 106 -11.94 0.93 1.83
C PRO A 106 -12.65 -0.32 1.26
N PRO A 107 -12.96 -0.41 -0.04
CA PRO A 107 -13.56 -1.62 -0.59
C PRO A 107 -12.65 -2.84 -0.52
N ILE A 108 -11.33 -2.70 -0.71
CA ILE A 108 -10.37 -3.81 -0.52
C ILE A 108 -10.44 -4.34 0.91
N ASN A 109 -10.44 -3.47 1.92
CA ASN A 109 -10.55 -3.87 3.32
C ASN A 109 -11.84 -4.64 3.58
N THR A 110 -12.97 -4.19 3.02
CA THR A 110 -14.26 -4.88 3.15
C THR A 110 -14.21 -6.27 2.52
N ILE A 111 -13.63 -6.40 1.31
CA ILE A 111 -13.45 -7.68 0.64
C ILE A 111 -12.59 -8.62 1.49
N VAL A 112 -11.44 -8.15 1.98
CA VAL A 112 -10.55 -8.95 2.86
C VAL A 112 -11.27 -9.42 4.11
N VAL A 113 -12.04 -8.55 4.76
CA VAL A 113 -12.84 -8.93 5.95
C VAL A 113 -13.84 -10.01 5.59
N GLN A 114 -14.61 -9.84 4.51
CA GLN A 114 -15.68 -10.76 4.12
C GLN A 114 -15.15 -12.09 3.55
N THR A 115 -13.93 -12.14 2.99
CA THR A 115 -13.43 -13.34 2.33
C THR A 115 -12.37 -14.10 3.15
N LEU A 116 -11.53 -13.39 3.91
CA LEU A 116 -10.37 -13.96 4.59
C LEU A 116 -10.48 -13.94 6.12
N LEU A 117 -11.09 -12.92 6.71
CA LEU A 117 -11.07 -12.73 8.17
C LEU A 117 -12.32 -13.28 8.87
N LEU A 118 -13.49 -13.23 8.22
CA LEU A 118 -14.71 -13.80 8.77
C LEU A 118 -14.82 -15.28 8.42
N SER A 119 -15.31 -16.07 9.37
CA SER A 119 -15.72 -17.43 9.12
C SER A 119 -16.91 -17.49 8.13
N PRO A 120 -17.07 -18.54 7.32
CA PRO A 120 -18.05 -18.58 6.22
C PRO A 120 -19.47 -18.19 6.63
N GLU A 121 -19.92 -18.63 7.80
CA GLU A 121 -21.28 -18.37 8.32
C GLU A 121 -21.53 -16.91 8.74
N ARG A 122 -20.45 -16.13 8.87
CA ARG A 122 -20.52 -14.70 9.22
C ARG A 122 -20.35 -13.77 8.02
N ARG A 123 -20.11 -14.32 6.84
CA ARG A 123 -19.92 -13.55 5.60
C ARG A 123 -21.27 -13.05 5.09
N ASN A 124 -21.25 -11.86 4.50
CA ASN A 124 -22.44 -11.25 3.88
C ASN A 124 -22.14 -10.98 2.40
N GLU A 125 -22.80 -11.75 1.53
CA GLU A 125 -22.60 -11.68 0.07
C GLU A 125 -23.07 -10.35 -0.53
N GLU A 126 -24.07 -9.68 0.06
CA GLU A 126 -24.51 -8.38 -0.41
C GLU A 126 -23.44 -7.31 -0.16
N ILE A 127 -22.87 -7.27 1.06
CA ILE A 127 -21.76 -6.38 1.41
C ILE A 127 -20.54 -6.66 0.52
N LEU A 128 -20.21 -7.94 0.31
CA LEU A 128 -19.12 -8.34 -0.56
C LEU A 128 -19.36 -7.86 -2.02
N GLY A 129 -20.57 -8.06 -2.53
CA GLY A 129 -20.96 -7.62 -3.86
C GLY A 129 -20.90 -6.10 -4.04
N GLN A 130 -21.35 -5.33 -3.02
CA GLN A 130 -21.22 -3.87 -3.02
C GLN A 130 -19.75 -3.42 -3.03
N ALA A 131 -18.92 -4.04 -2.18
CA ALA A 131 -17.49 -3.71 -2.11
C ALA A 131 -16.76 -4.00 -3.43
N ARG A 132 -17.06 -5.13 -4.10
CA ARG A 132 -16.50 -5.47 -5.41
C ARG A 132 -16.90 -4.44 -6.48
N ARG A 133 -18.17 -4.06 -6.56
CA ARG A 133 -18.64 -3.03 -7.50
C ARG A 133 -17.97 -1.67 -7.24
N LEU A 134 -17.83 -1.29 -5.96
CA LEU A 134 -17.17 -0.03 -5.61
C LEU A 134 -15.69 -0.09 -5.99
N LEU A 135 -15.00 -1.20 -5.72
CA LEU A 135 -13.59 -1.37 -6.08
C LEU A 135 -13.41 -1.23 -7.60
N THR A 136 -14.22 -1.91 -8.42
CA THR A 136 -14.18 -1.76 -9.88
C THR A 136 -14.25 -0.29 -10.29
N LYS A 137 -15.25 0.45 -9.78
CA LYS A 137 -15.40 1.89 -10.09
C LYS A 137 -14.20 2.74 -9.64
N THR A 138 -13.55 2.40 -8.53
CA THR A 138 -12.36 3.14 -8.08
C THR A 138 -11.10 2.79 -8.88
N LEU A 139 -11.08 1.64 -9.55
CA LEU A 139 -9.97 1.24 -10.42
C LEU A 139 -10.06 1.84 -11.83
N GLU A 140 -11.26 2.14 -12.33
CA GLU A 140 -11.46 2.74 -13.68
C GLU A 140 -10.61 4.01 -13.91
N PRO A 141 -10.65 5.04 -13.03
CA PRO A 141 -9.82 6.24 -13.22
C PRO A 141 -8.32 5.98 -13.18
N LEU A 142 -7.88 4.94 -12.45
CA LEU A 142 -6.47 4.55 -12.41
C LEU A 142 -6.05 3.91 -13.73
N ASN A 143 -6.90 3.05 -14.29
CA ASN A 143 -6.66 2.44 -15.61
C ASN A 143 -6.55 3.49 -16.71
N GLU A 144 -7.43 4.50 -16.71
CA GLU A 144 -7.36 5.63 -17.63
C GLU A 144 -6.10 6.48 -17.43
N ALA A 145 -5.76 6.79 -16.18
CA ALA A 145 -4.59 7.61 -15.85
C ALA A 145 -3.26 6.97 -16.29
N LEU A 146 -3.22 5.64 -16.36
CA LEU A 146 -2.05 4.87 -16.79
C LEU A 146 -1.92 4.72 -18.31
N ALA A 147 -2.91 5.19 -19.10
CA ALA A 147 -2.82 5.13 -20.56
C ALA A 147 -1.58 5.88 -21.07
N GLY A 148 -0.68 5.16 -21.73
CA GLY A 148 0.58 5.70 -22.25
C GLY A 148 1.62 6.07 -21.18
N ARG A 149 1.46 5.61 -19.93
CA ARG A 149 2.39 5.87 -18.82
C ARG A 149 2.88 4.60 -18.17
N GLU A 150 4.11 4.66 -17.70
CA GLU A 150 4.70 3.54 -16.94
C GLU A 150 4.25 3.55 -15.46
N PHE A 151 4.14 4.75 -14.88
CA PHE A 151 3.76 4.99 -13.48
C PHE A 151 2.68 6.05 -13.38
N MET A 152 2.02 6.15 -12.23
CA MET A 152 0.82 6.99 -12.03
C MET A 152 1.01 8.46 -12.40
N ILE A 153 2.22 9.01 -12.20
CA ILE A 153 2.56 10.39 -12.57
C ILE A 153 3.70 10.48 -13.60
N GLY A 154 3.97 9.38 -14.31
CA GLY A 154 4.99 9.27 -15.35
C GLY A 154 6.27 8.57 -14.87
N ALA A 155 6.86 8.98 -13.76
CA ALA A 155 7.98 8.32 -13.10
C ALA A 155 7.56 7.65 -11.80
N LEU A 156 8.34 6.64 -11.35
CA LEU A 156 8.14 6.00 -10.04
C LEU A 156 8.14 7.05 -8.92
N SER A 157 7.16 6.99 -8.05
CA SER A 157 6.96 7.98 -6.99
C SER A 157 6.28 7.39 -5.77
N GLY A 158 6.14 8.16 -4.70
CA GLY A 158 5.37 7.79 -3.50
C GLY A 158 3.96 7.27 -3.81
N VAL A 159 3.35 7.78 -4.89
CA VAL A 159 2.03 7.32 -5.36
C VAL A 159 2.04 5.83 -5.69
N ASP A 160 3.09 5.35 -6.34
CA ASP A 160 3.17 3.97 -6.81
C ASP A 160 3.35 2.98 -5.66
N PHE A 161 4.05 3.35 -4.59
CA PHE A 161 4.13 2.54 -3.37
C PHE A 161 2.76 2.38 -2.71
N MET A 162 1.90 3.38 -2.81
CA MET A 162 0.53 3.35 -2.30
C MET A 162 -0.40 2.58 -3.26
N LEU A 163 -0.62 3.11 -4.46
CA LEU A 163 -1.57 2.57 -5.43
C LEU A 163 -1.10 1.27 -6.07
N GLY A 164 0.20 1.13 -6.34
CA GLY A 164 0.74 -0.09 -6.92
C GLY A 164 0.49 -1.31 -6.03
N HIS A 165 0.73 -1.19 -4.73
CA HIS A 165 0.39 -2.23 -3.77
C HIS A 165 -1.12 -2.50 -3.72
N ALA A 166 -1.97 -1.46 -3.74
CA ALA A 166 -3.41 -1.62 -3.73
C ALA A 166 -3.93 -2.32 -5.00
N CYS A 167 -3.40 -1.97 -6.18
CA CYS A 167 -3.72 -2.62 -7.44
C CYS A 167 -3.26 -4.08 -7.47
N TYR A 168 -2.06 -4.36 -6.93
CA TYR A 168 -1.59 -5.74 -6.74
C TYR A 168 -2.57 -6.54 -5.88
N MET A 169 -2.99 -6.00 -4.72
CA MET A 169 -3.98 -6.65 -3.85
C MET A 169 -5.31 -6.88 -4.57
N ALA A 170 -5.83 -5.88 -5.30
CA ALA A 170 -7.08 -6.00 -6.05
C ALA A 170 -7.02 -7.15 -7.07
N ARG A 171 -5.89 -7.27 -7.80
CA ARG A 171 -5.66 -8.38 -8.74
C ARG A 171 -5.55 -9.72 -8.02
N HIS A 172 -4.80 -9.80 -6.94
CA HIS A 172 -4.61 -11.03 -6.17
C HIS A 172 -5.90 -11.55 -5.52
N LEU A 173 -6.81 -10.64 -5.16
CA LEU A 173 -8.15 -10.96 -4.67
C LEU A 173 -9.14 -11.32 -5.80
N GLY A 174 -8.71 -11.36 -7.06
CA GLY A 174 -9.58 -11.62 -8.21
C GLY A 174 -10.63 -10.53 -8.44
N CYS A 175 -10.33 -9.30 -8.04
CA CYS A 175 -11.25 -8.16 -8.10
C CYS A 175 -10.83 -7.07 -9.11
N MET A 176 -9.80 -7.31 -9.91
CA MET A 176 -9.41 -6.43 -11.01
C MET A 176 -10.05 -6.96 -12.31
N PRO A 177 -10.91 -6.19 -12.98
CA PRO A 177 -11.52 -6.59 -14.26
C PRO A 177 -10.48 -6.86 -15.34
N GLU A 178 -10.73 -7.88 -16.17
CA GLU A 178 -9.83 -8.32 -17.24
C GLU A 178 -9.60 -7.24 -18.32
N ASP A 179 -10.57 -6.37 -18.55
CA ASP A 179 -10.52 -5.29 -19.54
C ASP A 179 -9.70 -4.08 -19.09
N MET A 180 -9.21 -4.05 -17.85
CA MET A 180 -8.33 -3.00 -17.34
C MET A 180 -6.86 -3.24 -17.73
N ALA A 181 -6.59 -3.26 -19.04
CA ALA A 181 -5.30 -3.63 -19.60
C ALA A 181 -4.11 -2.79 -19.08
N ASN A 182 -4.32 -1.47 -18.87
CA ASN A 182 -3.25 -0.60 -18.36
C ASN A 182 -2.89 -0.94 -16.91
N LEU A 183 -3.88 -1.27 -16.07
CA LEU A 183 -3.64 -1.70 -14.69
C LEU A 183 -2.94 -3.05 -14.62
N HIS A 184 -3.34 -4.02 -15.46
CA HIS A 184 -2.65 -5.31 -15.53
C HIS A 184 -1.18 -5.14 -15.96
N ALA A 185 -0.93 -4.32 -16.98
CA ALA A 185 0.44 -4.02 -17.44
C ALA A 185 1.25 -3.29 -16.35
N TYR A 186 0.64 -2.36 -15.62
CA TYR A 186 1.25 -1.64 -14.52
C TYR A 186 1.66 -2.59 -13.38
N VAL A 187 0.74 -3.44 -12.90
CA VAL A 187 1.05 -4.40 -11.83
C VAL A 187 2.14 -5.37 -12.27
N LYS A 188 2.09 -5.87 -13.52
CA LYS A 188 3.14 -6.74 -14.07
C LYS A 188 4.52 -6.05 -14.08
N ARG A 189 4.56 -4.75 -14.38
CA ARG A 189 5.81 -3.95 -14.36
C ARG A 189 6.35 -3.82 -12.93
N LEU A 190 5.48 -3.63 -11.94
CA LEU A 190 5.87 -3.57 -10.54
C LEU A 190 6.42 -4.92 -10.06
N GLU A 191 5.76 -6.03 -10.40
CA GLU A 191 6.21 -7.39 -10.04
C GLU A 191 7.57 -7.77 -10.63
N ALA A 192 7.96 -7.14 -11.74
CA ALA A 192 9.28 -7.33 -12.33
C ALA A 192 10.41 -6.60 -11.56
N ARG A 193 10.07 -5.76 -10.57
CA ARG A 193 11.04 -5.05 -9.73
C ARG A 193 11.46 -5.91 -8.54
N PRO A 194 12.76 -6.18 -8.34
CA PRO A 194 13.22 -7.00 -7.21
C PRO A 194 12.80 -6.42 -5.84
N ALA A 195 12.81 -5.10 -5.69
CA ALA A 195 12.40 -4.43 -4.45
C ALA A 195 10.91 -4.64 -4.15
N PHE A 196 10.04 -4.59 -5.17
CA PHE A 196 8.61 -4.88 -5.03
C PHE A 196 8.38 -6.33 -4.62
N ASP A 197 9.02 -7.27 -5.32
CA ASP A 197 8.91 -8.70 -5.03
C ASP A 197 9.30 -9.01 -3.58
N LYS A 198 10.40 -8.42 -3.10
CA LYS A 198 10.82 -8.54 -1.70
C LYS A 198 9.79 -7.95 -0.74
N GLY A 199 9.24 -6.77 -1.05
CA GLY A 199 8.20 -6.13 -0.24
C GLY A 199 6.93 -6.97 -0.09
N ILE A 200 6.53 -7.64 -1.15
CA ILE A 200 5.31 -8.48 -1.17
C ILE A 200 5.52 -9.84 -0.50
N LYS A 201 6.71 -10.44 -0.66
CA LYS A 201 7.01 -11.78 -0.12
C LYS A 201 7.48 -11.77 1.35
N THR A 202 7.75 -10.60 1.89
CA THR A 202 8.16 -10.45 3.29
C THR A 202 6.97 -10.51 4.22
#